data_973234cf76c6bea72f1fbee694d6b90d
#
_entry.id   973234cf76c6bea72f1fbee694d6b90d
#
_cell.length_a   1.000
_cell.length_b   1.000
_cell.length_c   1.000
_cell.angle_alpha   90.00
_cell.angle_beta   90.00
_cell.angle_gamma   90.00
#
_symmetry.space_group_name_H-M   'P 1'
#
loop_
_entity.id
_entity.type
_entity.pdbx_description
1 polymer ?
#
loop_
_entity_poly.entity_id
_entity_poly.type
_entity_poly.pdbx_seq_one_letter_code
_entity_poly.pdbx_strand_id
1 'polypeptide(L)'
;MNVIHRDIKPENLLICSETNLLKLCDFGFARNLPQQKGNQNMTDYVATRWYRSPELLLGDKYSKEVDIWAIGCIMGELTDGEPLFPGESEIDQLYVIQKIMGVLTHELQELFQKNPRFVGFKFPDLSKPETLERR
;
A
#
# COMPACT_ATOMS: atom_id res chain seq x y z
N MET A 1 4.76 19.04 10.08
CA MET A 1 5.78 18.01 10.35
C MET A 1 6.00 17.19 9.07
N ASN A 2 7.25 16.86 8.76
CA ASN A 2 7.59 16.01 7.62
C ASN A 2 7.79 14.56 8.10
N VAL A 3 6.71 13.94 8.54
CA VAL A 3 6.70 12.55 9.04
C VAL A 3 5.78 11.72 8.17
N ILE A 4 6.23 10.54 7.80
CA ILE A 4 5.45 9.51 7.10
C ILE A 4 5.17 8.40 8.11
N HIS A 5 3.91 7.98 8.24
CA HIS A 5 3.50 6.90 9.14
C HIS A 5 3.88 5.52 8.60
N ARG A 6 3.60 5.26 7.32
CA ARG A 6 3.88 4.03 6.54
C ARG A 6 3.08 2.79 6.91
N ASP A 7 2.25 2.83 7.94
CA ASP A 7 1.43 1.70 8.38
C ASP A 7 0.01 2.16 8.78
N ILE A 8 -0.56 3.06 7.97
CA ILE A 8 -1.96 3.48 8.13
C ILE A 8 -2.85 2.32 7.70
N LYS A 9 -3.70 1.86 8.61
CA LYS A 9 -4.66 0.78 8.43
C LYS A 9 -5.75 0.87 9.50
N PRO A 10 -6.91 0.21 9.35
CA PRO A 10 -8.01 0.31 10.32
C PRO A 10 -7.59 0.02 11.75
N GLU A 11 -6.73 -0.97 11.99
CA GLU A 11 -6.27 -1.36 13.32
C GLU A 11 -5.46 -0.25 14.03
N ASN A 12 -4.88 0.67 13.27
CA ASN A 12 -4.11 1.80 13.78
C ASN A 12 -4.92 3.10 13.89
N LEU A 13 -6.23 3.03 13.65
CA LEU A 13 -7.16 4.15 13.78
C LEU A 13 -8.07 3.88 14.99
N LEU A 14 -7.89 4.65 16.04
CA LEU A 14 -8.67 4.55 17.27
C LEU A 14 -9.75 5.62 17.30
N ILE A 15 -10.98 5.22 17.52
CA ILE A 15 -12.13 6.13 17.62
C ILE A 15 -12.65 6.12 19.06
N CYS A 16 -12.72 7.30 19.66
CA CYS A 16 -13.39 7.48 20.92
C CYS A 16 -14.91 7.58 20.66
N SER A 17 -15.68 6.61 21.14
CA SER A 17 -17.13 6.52 20.91
C SER A 17 -17.92 7.69 21.51
N GLU A 18 -17.42 8.27 22.61
CA GLU A 18 -18.09 9.37 23.31
C GLU A 18 -17.93 10.72 22.60
N THR A 19 -16.75 10.94 22.00
CA THR A 19 -16.40 12.25 21.40
C THR A 19 -16.26 12.20 19.88
N ASN A 20 -16.35 11.01 19.26
CA ASN A 20 -16.04 10.77 17.84
C ASN A 20 -14.62 11.24 17.43
N LEU A 21 -13.71 11.31 18.40
CA LEU A 21 -12.33 11.71 18.14
C LEU A 21 -11.54 10.54 17.55
N LEU A 22 -10.98 10.74 16.37
CA LEU A 22 -10.08 9.82 15.71
C LEU A 22 -8.65 10.07 16.15
N LYS A 23 -7.93 9.02 16.56
CA LYS A 23 -6.50 9.05 16.89
C LYS A 23 -5.77 7.99 16.08
N LEU A 24 -4.64 8.39 15.51
CA LEU A 24 -3.70 7.49 14.85
C LEU A 24 -2.71 6.95 15.87
N CYS A 25 -2.43 5.65 15.85
CA CYS A 25 -1.47 4.99 16.73
C CYS A 25 -0.46 4.15 15.95
N ASP A 26 0.49 3.54 16.66
CA ASP A 26 1.57 2.70 16.14
C ASP A 26 2.47 3.41 15.15
N PHE A 27 3.38 4.24 15.67
CA PHE A 27 4.41 4.95 14.90
C PHE A 27 5.71 4.15 14.76
N GLY A 28 5.70 2.83 14.99
CA GLY A 28 6.87 1.96 14.91
C GLY A 28 7.57 1.98 13.55
N PHE A 29 6.82 2.18 12.47
CA PHE A 29 7.33 2.32 11.11
C PHE A 29 7.50 3.78 10.65
N ALA A 30 7.13 4.77 11.46
CA ALA A 30 7.19 6.17 11.08
C ALA A 30 8.63 6.63 10.81
N ARG A 31 8.79 7.53 9.84
CA ARG A 31 10.08 8.12 9.44
C ARG A 31 9.92 9.62 9.15
N ASN A 32 11.00 10.36 9.42
CA ASN A 32 11.09 11.76 9.01
C ASN A 32 11.59 11.88 7.57
N LEU A 33 11.08 12.87 6.84
CA LEU A 33 11.61 13.28 5.53
C LEU A 33 12.66 14.42 5.71
N PRO A 34 13.73 14.42 4.89
CA PRO A 34 14.15 13.43 3.92
C PRO A 34 15.01 12.34 4.56
N GLN A 35 14.68 11.10 4.41
CA GLN A 35 15.63 10.02 4.69
C GLN A 35 16.07 9.38 3.39
N GLN A 36 17.35 9.58 3.08
CA GLN A 36 18.05 8.81 2.08
C GLN A 36 18.45 7.46 2.65
N LYS A 37 18.16 6.41 1.87
CA LYS A 37 18.80 5.10 1.91
C LYS A 37 19.09 4.51 3.31
N GLY A 38 18.21 3.69 3.76
CA GLY A 38 18.53 2.61 4.66
C GLY A 38 17.93 1.34 4.09
N ASN A 39 18.78 0.42 3.64
CA ASN A 39 18.44 -0.99 3.51
C ASN A 39 17.90 -1.44 4.87
N GLN A 40 16.63 -1.26 5.12
CA GLN A 40 15.99 -1.96 6.21
C GLN A 40 15.30 -3.15 5.58
N ASN A 41 15.94 -4.31 5.78
CA ASN A 41 15.24 -5.57 5.76
C ASN A 41 13.96 -5.33 6.54
N MET A 42 12.85 -5.16 5.83
CA MET A 42 11.54 -5.29 6.43
C MET A 42 11.48 -6.76 6.86
N THR A 43 11.86 -7.00 8.11
CA THR A 43 11.54 -8.27 8.76
C THR A 43 10.11 -8.57 8.43
N ASP A 44 9.86 -9.78 7.96
CA ASP A 44 8.55 -10.33 7.66
C ASP A 44 7.62 -10.25 8.88
N TYR A 45 7.25 -9.05 9.24
CA TYR A 45 6.07 -8.87 10.04
C TYR A 45 4.91 -9.11 9.07
N VAL A 46 4.08 -10.10 9.35
CA VAL A 46 2.82 -10.37 8.65
C VAL A 46 1.85 -9.22 8.96
N ALA A 47 2.30 -8.01 8.67
CA ALA A 47 1.44 -6.83 8.70
C ALA A 47 0.63 -6.85 7.42
N THR A 48 -0.66 -6.65 7.55
CA THR A 48 -1.61 -6.58 6.45
C THR A 48 -1.11 -5.61 5.38
N ARG A 49 -0.64 -6.14 4.26
CA ARG A 49 -0.09 -5.34 3.14
C ARG A 49 -1.17 -4.70 2.27
N TRP A 50 -2.43 -4.91 2.60
CA TRP A 50 -3.60 -4.47 1.82
C TRP A 50 -3.70 -2.95 1.64
N TYR A 51 -3.02 -2.18 2.49
CA TYR A 51 -3.03 -0.71 2.49
C TYR A 51 -1.70 -0.12 2.00
N ARG A 52 -0.77 -0.95 1.51
CA ARG A 52 0.53 -0.49 1.01
C ARG A 52 0.44 -0.09 -0.44
N SER A 53 1.04 1.06 -0.76
CA SER A 53 1.15 1.54 -2.14
C SER A 53 2.12 0.69 -2.98
N PRO A 54 1.97 0.67 -4.32
CA PRO A 54 2.86 -0.09 -5.21
C PRO A 54 4.33 0.27 -5.03
N GLU A 55 4.68 1.55 -4.92
CA GLU A 55 6.06 2.00 -4.71
C GLU A 55 6.64 1.50 -3.39
N LEU A 56 5.83 1.39 -2.34
CA LEU A 56 6.27 0.86 -1.05
C LEU A 56 6.48 -0.66 -1.13
N LEU A 57 5.64 -1.39 -1.87
CA LEU A 57 5.78 -2.83 -2.10
C LEU A 57 7.03 -3.15 -2.93
N LEU A 58 7.36 -2.30 -3.90
CA LEU A 58 8.52 -2.48 -4.77
C LEU A 58 9.82 -1.97 -4.15
N GLY A 59 9.76 -1.28 -3.01
CA GLY A 59 10.93 -0.75 -2.31
C GLY A 59 11.56 0.45 -3.02
N ASP A 60 10.76 1.22 -3.74
CA ASP A 60 11.20 2.44 -4.42
C ASP A 60 11.30 3.63 -3.46
N LYS A 61 11.73 4.76 -4.02
CA LYS A 61 11.64 6.04 -3.33
C LYS A 61 10.17 6.37 -3.08
N TYR A 62 9.82 6.50 -1.83
CA TYR A 62 8.46 6.84 -1.41
C TYR A 62 8.46 8.13 -0.60
N SER A 63 7.34 8.80 -0.56
CA SER A 63 7.11 10.03 0.17
C SER A 63 5.79 9.92 0.95
N LYS A 64 5.27 11.03 1.43
CA LYS A 64 4.02 11.09 2.22
C LYS A 64 2.78 10.55 1.48
N GLU A 65 2.85 10.48 0.16
CA GLU A 65 1.77 9.96 -0.71
C GLU A 65 1.41 8.50 -0.38
N VAL A 66 2.33 7.71 0.18
CA VAL A 66 2.04 6.33 0.61
C VAL A 66 0.98 6.28 1.72
N ASP A 67 0.94 7.30 2.59
CA ASP A 67 -0.09 7.41 3.62
C ASP A 67 -1.45 7.82 3.01
N ILE A 68 -1.44 8.66 1.98
CA ILE A 68 -2.66 9.02 1.22
C ILE A 68 -3.23 7.81 0.49
N TRP A 69 -2.39 6.97 -0.10
CA TRP A 69 -2.83 5.69 -0.69
C TRP A 69 -3.57 4.82 0.33
N ALA A 70 -2.99 4.65 1.51
CA ALA A 70 -3.59 3.86 2.59
C ALA A 70 -4.96 4.42 3.03
N ILE A 71 -5.08 5.74 3.12
CA ILE A 71 -6.36 6.41 3.41
C ILE A 71 -7.38 6.10 2.31
N GLY A 72 -6.99 6.15 1.04
CA GLY A 72 -7.85 5.79 -0.09
C GLY A 72 -8.36 4.35 0.01
N CYS A 73 -7.50 3.40 0.38
CA CYS A 73 -7.89 2.00 0.61
C CYS A 73 -8.93 1.88 1.73
N ILE A 74 -8.74 2.59 2.84
CA ILE A 74 -9.68 2.59 3.97
C ILE A 74 -11.02 3.22 3.56
N MET A 75 -11.00 4.31 2.79
CA MET A 75 -12.22 4.93 2.28
C MET A 75 -13.02 3.97 1.39
N GLY A 76 -12.35 3.22 0.52
CA GLY A 76 -13.00 2.18 -0.28
C GLY A 76 -13.64 1.11 0.58
N GLU A 77 -12.92 0.61 1.59
CA GLU A 77 -13.44 -0.40 2.54
C GLU A 77 -14.64 0.09 3.35
N LEU A 78 -14.70 1.37 3.68
CA LEU A 78 -15.84 1.95 4.40
C LEU A 78 -17.13 2.00 3.57
N THR A 79 -17.08 1.81 2.26
CA THR A 79 -18.27 1.84 1.39
C THR A 79 -19.05 0.54 1.42
N ASP A 80 -18.38 -0.60 1.51
CA ASP A 80 -19.00 -1.93 1.43
C ASP A 80 -18.56 -2.89 2.55
N GLY A 81 -17.59 -2.48 3.38
CA GLY A 81 -17.07 -3.27 4.49
C GLY A 81 -15.98 -4.28 4.09
N GLU A 82 -15.58 -4.31 2.82
CA GLU A 82 -14.58 -5.25 2.31
C GLU A 82 -13.27 -4.53 1.95
N PRO A 83 -12.10 -5.11 2.26
CA PRO A 83 -10.82 -4.52 1.87
C PRO A 83 -10.74 -4.26 0.36
N LEU A 84 -10.21 -3.10 -0.03
CA LEU A 84 -10.15 -2.69 -1.43
C LEU A 84 -9.20 -3.57 -2.26
N PHE A 85 -8.05 -3.93 -1.68
CA PHE A 85 -7.00 -4.72 -2.33
C PHE A 85 -6.51 -5.86 -1.42
N PRO A 86 -7.27 -6.96 -1.25
CA PRO A 86 -6.94 -8.04 -0.32
C PRO A 86 -5.95 -9.05 -0.92
N GLY A 87 -4.69 -8.68 -1.10
CA GLY A 87 -3.66 -9.54 -1.63
C GLY A 87 -3.12 -10.54 -0.59
N GLU A 88 -2.90 -11.78 -0.99
CA GLU A 88 -2.39 -12.86 -0.14
C GLU A 88 -0.85 -12.87 -0.05
N SER A 89 -0.18 -12.30 -1.03
CA SER A 89 1.28 -12.16 -1.11
C SER A 89 1.66 -10.78 -1.68
N GLU A 90 2.96 -10.42 -1.68
CA GLU A 90 3.41 -9.17 -2.31
C GLU A 90 3.10 -9.12 -3.81
N ILE A 91 3.29 -10.23 -4.51
CA ILE A 91 2.97 -10.33 -5.94
C ILE A 91 1.46 -10.25 -6.16
N ASP A 92 0.69 -10.98 -5.36
CA ASP A 92 -0.77 -10.96 -5.44
C ASP A 92 -1.32 -9.58 -5.10
N GLN A 93 -0.73 -8.89 -4.11
CA GLN A 93 -1.08 -7.50 -3.79
C GLN A 93 -0.91 -6.57 -5.01
N LEU A 94 0.23 -6.66 -5.69
CA LEU A 94 0.45 -5.91 -6.93
C LEU A 94 -0.52 -6.31 -8.04
N TYR A 95 -0.90 -7.57 -8.10
CA TYR A 95 -1.87 -8.07 -9.08
C TYR A 95 -3.28 -7.51 -8.82
N VAL A 96 -3.79 -7.61 -7.59
CA VAL A 96 -5.15 -7.12 -7.27
C VAL A 96 -5.25 -5.60 -7.40
N ILE A 97 -4.18 -4.86 -7.11
CA ILE A 97 -4.13 -3.43 -7.37
C ILE A 97 -4.28 -3.14 -8.87
N GLN A 98 -3.50 -3.81 -9.72
CA GLN A 98 -3.52 -3.59 -11.17
C GLN A 98 -4.85 -4.05 -11.81
N LYS A 99 -5.47 -5.07 -11.25
CA LYS A 99 -6.77 -5.56 -11.72
C LYS A 99 -7.87 -4.49 -11.64
N ILE A 100 -7.78 -3.59 -10.67
CA ILE A 100 -8.75 -2.52 -10.45
C ILE A 100 -8.25 -1.18 -11.02
N MET A 101 -6.99 -0.82 -10.70
CA MET A 101 -6.42 0.50 -11.04
C MET A 101 -5.79 0.56 -12.43
N GLY A 102 -5.60 -0.58 -13.08
CA GLY A 102 -4.85 -0.69 -14.32
C GLY A 102 -3.36 -0.99 -14.08
N VAL A 103 -2.63 -1.15 -15.18
CA VAL A 103 -1.22 -1.52 -15.14
C VAL A 103 -0.37 -0.47 -14.41
N LEU A 104 0.70 -0.93 -13.77
CA LEU A 104 1.67 -0.06 -13.11
C LEU A 104 2.25 0.98 -14.08
N THR A 105 2.67 2.12 -13.56
CA THR A 105 3.43 3.11 -14.35
C THR A 105 4.71 2.49 -14.90
N HIS A 106 5.26 3.07 -15.95
CA HIS A 106 6.47 2.57 -16.60
C HIS A 106 7.64 2.44 -15.60
N GLU A 107 7.81 3.43 -14.73
CA GLU A 107 8.84 3.43 -13.70
C GLU A 107 8.68 2.25 -12.71
N LEU A 108 7.46 1.99 -12.26
CA LEU A 108 7.17 0.88 -11.34
C LEU A 108 7.30 -0.48 -12.03
N GLN A 109 6.97 -0.57 -13.33
CA GLN A 109 7.18 -1.79 -14.11
C GLN A 109 8.68 -2.11 -14.25
N GLU A 110 9.53 -1.11 -14.51
CA GLU A 110 10.98 -1.28 -14.54
C GLU A 110 11.54 -1.75 -13.20
N LEU A 111 11.07 -1.17 -12.10
CA LEU A 111 11.46 -1.60 -10.75
C LEU A 111 11.05 -3.04 -10.47
N PHE A 112 9.84 -3.42 -10.86
CA PHE A 112 9.37 -4.79 -10.73
C PHE A 112 10.26 -5.77 -11.50
N GLN A 113 10.61 -5.46 -12.74
CA GLN A 113 11.47 -6.30 -13.58
C GLN A 113 12.90 -6.44 -13.05
N LYS A 114 13.43 -5.37 -12.43
CA LYS A 114 14.78 -5.34 -11.86
C LYS A 114 14.86 -5.93 -10.45
N ASN A 115 13.73 -6.16 -9.79
CA ASN A 115 13.69 -6.63 -8.42
C ASN A 115 13.98 -8.14 -8.35
N PRO A 116 15.05 -8.58 -7.66
CA PRO A 116 15.40 -10.00 -7.57
C PRO A 116 14.30 -10.90 -7.01
N ARG A 117 13.40 -10.35 -6.17
CA ARG A 117 12.28 -11.08 -5.57
C ARG A 117 11.22 -11.49 -6.58
N PHE A 118 11.15 -10.83 -7.73
CA PHE A 118 10.11 -11.02 -8.74
C PHE A 118 10.65 -11.54 -10.08
N VAL A 119 11.91 -12.00 -10.10
CA VAL A 119 12.55 -12.53 -11.32
C VAL A 119 11.73 -13.66 -11.92
N GLY A 120 11.45 -13.56 -13.21
CA GLY A 120 10.70 -14.58 -13.96
C GLY A 120 9.18 -14.51 -13.78
N PHE A 121 8.67 -13.63 -12.92
CA PHE A 121 7.25 -13.45 -12.74
C PHE A 121 6.65 -12.53 -13.81
N LYS A 122 5.50 -12.92 -14.37
CA LYS A 122 4.73 -12.09 -15.31
C LYS A 122 3.27 -12.03 -14.86
N PHE A 123 2.70 -10.83 -14.86
CA PHE A 123 1.27 -10.66 -14.64
C PHE A 123 0.47 -11.13 -15.87
N PRO A 124 -0.76 -11.65 -15.68
CA PRO A 124 -1.68 -11.89 -16.80
C PRO A 124 -2.03 -10.56 -17.49
N ASP A 125 -2.78 -10.65 -18.61
CA ASP A 125 -3.23 -9.45 -19.31
C ASP A 125 -4.17 -8.61 -18.42
N LEU A 126 -3.74 -7.39 -18.13
CA LEU A 126 -4.42 -6.39 -17.30
C LEU A 126 -4.85 -5.16 -18.10
N SER A 127 -4.95 -5.30 -19.43
CA SER A 127 -5.33 -4.20 -20.33
C SER A 127 -6.74 -3.67 -20.11
N LYS A 128 -7.61 -4.44 -19.45
CA LYS A 128 -8.99 -4.07 -19.14
C LYS A 128 -9.23 -4.14 -17.63
N PRO A 129 -8.87 -3.10 -16.88
CA PRO A 129 -9.11 -3.06 -15.44
C PRO A 129 -10.61 -3.05 -15.11
N GLU A 130 -10.97 -3.58 -13.96
CA GLU A 130 -12.36 -3.63 -13.49
C GLU A 130 -12.93 -2.26 -13.14
N THR A 131 -12.08 -1.28 -12.86
CA THR A 131 -12.39 0.07 -12.36
C THR A 131 -13.07 0.10 -10.98
N LEU A 132 -12.81 1.17 -10.22
CA LEU A 132 -13.42 1.36 -8.89
C LEU A 132 -14.94 1.49 -8.94
N GLU A 133 -15.50 1.98 -10.05
CA GLU A 133 -16.95 2.19 -10.21
C GLU A 133 -17.73 0.85 -10.33
N ARG A 134 -17.06 -0.23 -10.68
CA ARG A 134 -17.69 -1.55 -10.85
C ARG A 134 -17.54 -2.46 -9.65
N ARG A 135 -16.82 -2.01 -8.69
CA ARG A 135 -16.63 -2.71 -7.45
C ARG A 135 -17.64 -2.24 -6.40
#